data_84ce3f3d755df273846ce3c02623cb03
#
_entry.id   84ce3f3d755df273846ce3c02623cb03
#
_cell.length_a   1.000
_cell.length_b   1.000
_cell.length_c   1.000
_cell.angle_alpha   90.00
_cell.angle_beta   90.00
_cell.angle_gamma   90.00
#
_symmetry.space_group_name_H-M   'P 1'
#
loop_
_entity.id
_entity.type
_entity.pdbx_description
1 polymer ?
#
loop_
_entity_poly.entity_id
_entity_poly.type
_entity_poly.pdbx_seq_one_letter_code
_entity_poly.pdbx_strand_id
1 'polypeptide(L)'
;GINLIDTAPAYGVSEERLGPLLAGQREDWVIVSKVGEEFENGQSRFDFSAAHTRFSVERSLKRLRTDRIELVLVHSDGNDLDILQHTEVYQTLAQLKREGKILAFGLSGKTVDGGLLALQQGDCAMVTYNLNEQAERPVLDYAAAHGKGILIKKALASGHACLKPGDDPVRRSFELLFGHPGVSGAIIGTINPQHLTSNVATAAAVLTGD
;
A
#
# COMPACT_ATOMS: atom_id res chain seq x y z
N GLY A 1 -18.13 3.94 -2.16
CA GLY A 1 -17.50 3.38 -1.57
C GLY A 1 -16.01 3.12 -1.39
N ILE A 2 -15.20 4.13 -1.01
CA ILE A 2 -13.82 3.87 -0.56
C ILE A 2 -13.90 3.37 0.89
N ASN A 3 -13.16 2.31 1.19
CA ASN A 3 -13.03 1.76 2.55
C ASN A 3 -11.58 1.45 2.95
N LEU A 4 -10.59 1.80 2.12
CA LEU A 4 -9.17 1.60 2.40
C LEU A 4 -8.46 2.94 2.49
N ILE A 5 -7.63 3.10 3.54
CA ILE A 5 -6.80 4.28 3.78
C ILE A 5 -5.35 3.83 3.85
N ASP A 6 -4.50 4.39 2.99
CA ASP A 6 -3.04 4.21 3.02
C ASP A 6 -2.38 5.38 3.74
N THR A 7 -1.60 5.08 4.77
CA THR A 7 -0.81 6.05 5.55
C THR A 7 0.57 5.49 5.87
N ALA A 8 1.39 6.25 6.58
CA ALA A 8 2.69 5.82 7.08
C ALA A 8 3.18 6.76 8.21
N PRO A 9 4.06 6.30 9.11
CA PRO A 9 4.79 7.16 10.04
C PRO A 9 5.57 8.28 9.34
N ALA A 10 6.10 8.00 8.15
CA ALA A 10 6.83 8.96 7.32
C ALA A 10 5.95 10.06 6.68
N TYR A 11 4.61 9.95 6.78
CA TYR A 11 3.69 10.95 6.21
C TYR A 11 3.31 12.06 7.21
N GLY A 12 4.28 12.53 7.97
CA GLY A 12 4.11 13.61 8.93
C GLY A 12 3.07 13.27 10.01
N VAL A 13 2.05 14.11 10.14
CA VAL A 13 0.98 13.95 11.16
C VAL A 13 -0.24 13.15 10.66
N SER A 14 -0.10 12.41 9.56
CA SER A 14 -1.23 11.69 8.93
C SER A 14 -1.92 10.71 9.90
N GLU A 15 -1.16 9.85 10.57
CA GLU A 15 -1.71 8.87 11.52
C GLU A 15 -2.39 9.55 12.72
N GLU A 16 -1.82 10.65 13.23
CA GLU A 16 -2.36 11.41 14.37
C GLU A 16 -3.69 12.10 14.02
N ARG A 17 -3.86 12.50 12.74
CA ARG A 17 -5.12 13.07 12.23
C ARG A 17 -6.16 11.99 11.99
N LEU A 18 -5.76 10.84 11.46
CA LEU A 18 -6.69 9.74 11.17
C LEU A 18 -7.32 9.16 12.44
N GLY A 19 -6.55 9.00 13.52
CA GLY A 19 -7.06 8.43 14.76
C GLY A 19 -8.37 9.07 15.24
N PRO A 20 -8.43 10.38 15.49
CA PRO A 20 -9.68 11.04 15.88
C PRO A 20 -10.74 11.06 14.79
N LEU A 21 -10.37 11.17 13.50
CA LEU A 21 -11.32 11.21 12.38
C LEU A 21 -12.08 9.90 12.21
N LEU A 22 -11.45 8.77 12.55
CA LEU A 22 -12.04 7.44 12.41
C LEU A 22 -12.78 6.98 13.68
N ALA A 23 -12.83 7.81 14.72
CA ALA A 23 -13.52 7.48 15.97
C ALA A 23 -15.01 7.19 15.72
N GLY A 24 -15.49 6.04 16.18
CA GLY A 24 -16.87 5.58 16.00
C GLY A 24 -17.17 4.91 14.65
N GLN A 25 -16.22 4.89 13.72
CA GLN A 25 -16.34 4.23 12.41
C GLN A 25 -15.07 3.42 12.03
N ARG A 26 -14.23 3.10 13.02
CA ARG A 26 -12.94 2.43 12.80
C ARG A 26 -13.09 1.09 12.08
N GLU A 27 -14.14 0.35 12.39
CA GLU A 27 -14.42 -0.98 11.83
C GLU A 27 -14.80 -0.95 10.34
N ASP A 28 -15.24 0.20 9.83
CA ASP A 28 -15.62 0.36 8.42
C ASP A 28 -14.41 0.53 7.50
N TRP A 29 -13.20 0.68 8.08
CA TRP A 29 -11.99 1.04 7.36
C TRP A 29 -10.91 -0.02 7.44
N VAL A 30 -10.32 -0.33 6.28
CA VAL A 30 -9.07 -1.06 6.14
C VAL A 30 -7.92 -0.06 6.18
N ILE A 31 -7.13 -0.07 7.26
CA ILE A 31 -5.97 0.81 7.37
C ILE A 31 -4.73 0.07 6.92
N VAL A 32 -3.98 0.72 6.02
CA VAL A 32 -2.65 0.32 5.60
C VAL A 32 -1.66 1.33 6.16
N SER A 33 -0.73 0.88 7.00
CA SER A 33 0.39 1.70 7.46
C SER A 33 1.72 1.06 7.07
N LYS A 34 2.83 1.67 7.48
CA LYS A 34 4.16 1.24 7.05
C LYS A 34 5.15 1.23 8.23
N VAL A 35 6.28 0.55 8.02
CA VAL A 35 7.42 0.54 8.95
C VAL A 35 8.73 0.67 8.18
N GLY A 36 9.78 1.06 8.86
CA GLY A 36 11.15 1.12 8.32
C GLY A 36 11.58 2.51 7.94
N GLU A 37 10.71 3.37 7.42
CA GLU A 37 11.04 4.75 7.08
C GLU A 37 10.55 5.74 8.13
N GLU A 38 11.45 6.60 8.58
CA GLU A 38 11.18 7.83 9.32
C GLU A 38 11.53 9.03 8.44
N PHE A 39 10.67 10.04 8.44
CA PHE A 39 10.90 11.27 7.67
C PHE A 39 10.90 12.47 8.60
N GLU A 40 12.08 13.09 8.76
CA GLU A 40 12.28 14.24 9.62
C GLU A 40 13.17 15.27 8.93
N ASN A 41 12.85 16.55 9.08
CA ASN A 41 13.62 17.67 8.53
C ASN A 41 13.95 17.57 7.02
N GLY A 42 13.01 16.99 6.24
CA GLY A 42 13.17 16.83 4.80
C GLY A 42 14.04 15.63 4.38
N GLN A 43 14.41 14.75 5.31
CA GLN A 43 15.26 13.60 5.06
C GLN A 43 14.59 12.29 5.53
N SER A 44 14.71 11.25 4.70
CA SER A 44 14.33 9.88 5.06
C SER A 44 15.49 9.19 5.76
N ARG A 45 15.18 8.50 6.85
CA ARG A 45 16.06 7.56 7.54
C ARG A 45 15.37 6.21 7.60
N PHE A 46 16.12 5.15 7.37
CA PHE A 46 15.59 3.79 7.36
C PHE A 46 16.18 2.97 8.49
N ASP A 47 15.31 2.21 9.19
CA ASP A 47 15.70 1.27 10.24
C ASP A 47 14.77 0.06 10.20
N PHE A 48 15.32 -1.09 9.80
CA PHE A 48 14.60 -2.36 9.64
C PHE A 48 14.91 -3.34 10.79
N SER A 49 15.45 -2.86 11.91
CA SER A 49 15.69 -3.68 13.09
C SER A 49 14.37 -4.14 13.75
N ALA A 50 14.43 -5.25 14.48
CA ALA A 50 13.30 -5.75 15.25
C ALA A 50 12.76 -4.73 16.26
N ALA A 51 13.68 -4.03 16.96
CA ALA A 51 13.32 -3.03 17.95
C ALA A 51 12.56 -1.86 17.34
N HIS A 52 13.06 -1.29 16.23
CA HIS A 52 12.41 -0.18 15.54
C HIS A 52 11.08 -0.61 14.89
N THR A 53 11.02 -1.78 14.27
CA THR A 53 9.80 -2.31 13.66
C THR A 53 8.68 -2.42 14.70
N ARG A 54 8.95 -3.01 15.86
CA ARG A 54 7.98 -3.12 16.96
C ARG A 54 7.56 -1.75 17.48
N PHE A 55 8.52 -0.88 17.77
CA PHE A 55 8.26 0.49 18.21
C PHE A 55 7.37 1.25 17.23
N SER A 56 7.66 1.15 15.93
CA SER A 56 6.92 1.87 14.88
C SER A 56 5.47 1.40 14.81
N VAL A 57 5.19 0.08 14.83
CA VAL A 57 3.82 -0.45 14.84
C VAL A 57 3.06 -0.01 16.09
N GLU A 58 3.66 -0.12 17.28
CA GLU A 58 3.01 0.27 18.54
C GLU A 58 2.72 1.77 18.60
N ARG A 59 3.62 2.60 18.06
CA ARG A 59 3.40 4.03 17.90
C ARG A 59 2.25 4.33 16.95
N SER A 60 2.19 3.63 15.80
CA SER A 60 1.10 3.77 14.82
C SER A 60 -0.26 3.39 15.41
N LEU A 61 -0.35 2.28 16.16
CA LEU A 61 -1.57 1.90 16.89
C LEU A 61 -2.03 3.01 17.84
N LYS A 62 -1.10 3.62 18.59
CA LYS A 62 -1.41 4.72 19.51
C LYS A 62 -1.88 5.98 18.77
N ARG A 63 -1.22 6.37 17.68
CA ARG A 63 -1.59 7.54 16.86
C ARG A 63 -2.95 7.35 16.20
N LEU A 64 -3.19 6.17 15.64
CA LEU A 64 -4.45 5.78 14.99
C LEU A 64 -5.58 5.49 15.98
N ARG A 65 -5.29 5.43 17.31
CA ARG A 65 -6.26 5.14 18.38
C ARG A 65 -7.02 3.83 18.16
N THR A 66 -6.28 2.78 17.81
CA THR A 66 -6.81 1.46 17.49
C THR A 66 -5.96 0.36 18.11
N ASP A 67 -6.51 -0.80 18.32
CA ASP A 67 -5.81 -1.98 18.83
C ASP A 67 -5.21 -2.86 17.73
N ARG A 68 -5.61 -2.65 16.45
CA ARG A 68 -5.09 -3.38 15.30
C ARG A 68 -4.98 -2.51 14.05
N ILE A 69 -4.07 -2.90 13.15
CA ILE A 69 -3.94 -2.36 11.79
C ILE A 69 -4.13 -3.52 10.81
N GLU A 70 -4.94 -3.36 9.78
CA GLU A 70 -5.27 -4.44 8.84
C GLU A 70 -4.05 -4.87 8.03
N LEU A 71 -3.23 -3.93 7.56
CA LEU A 71 -2.03 -4.24 6.78
C LEU A 71 -0.88 -3.31 7.16
N VAL A 72 0.27 -3.88 7.44
CA VAL A 72 1.53 -3.12 7.63
C VAL A 72 2.53 -3.53 6.56
N LEU A 73 3.03 -2.56 5.82
CA LEU A 73 4.02 -2.77 4.77
C LEU A 73 5.40 -2.26 5.19
N VAL A 74 6.44 -2.99 4.86
CA VAL A 74 7.80 -2.45 4.91
C VAL A 74 7.93 -1.38 3.84
N HIS A 75 8.34 -0.18 4.22
CA HIS A 75 8.59 0.93 3.30
C HIS A 75 10.04 0.85 2.84
N SER A 76 10.24 0.29 1.64
CA SER A 76 11.58 -0.01 1.15
C SER A 76 12.40 1.23 0.77
N ASP A 77 13.69 1.20 1.09
CA ASP A 77 14.67 2.15 0.59
C ASP A 77 15.10 1.87 -0.88
N GLY A 78 14.74 0.68 -1.41
CA GLY A 78 15.08 0.19 -2.74
C GLY A 78 15.92 -1.09 -2.72
N ASN A 79 16.47 -1.47 -1.57
CA ASN A 79 17.25 -2.68 -1.41
C ASN A 79 16.37 -3.85 -0.94
N ASP A 80 15.26 -4.10 -1.67
CA ASP A 80 14.18 -5.00 -1.26
C ASP A 80 14.67 -6.38 -0.80
N LEU A 81 15.56 -7.03 -1.58
CA LEU A 81 16.06 -8.36 -1.24
C LEU A 81 16.92 -8.33 0.03
N ASP A 82 17.77 -7.32 0.19
CA ASP A 82 18.62 -7.18 1.36
C ASP A 82 17.77 -6.99 2.63
N ILE A 83 16.75 -6.14 2.55
CA ILE A 83 15.78 -5.93 3.64
C ILE A 83 15.11 -7.25 4.04
N LEU A 84 14.62 -8.03 3.07
CA LEU A 84 13.86 -9.25 3.34
C LEU A 84 14.74 -10.42 3.82
N GLN A 85 15.99 -10.48 3.38
CA GLN A 85 16.89 -11.61 3.66
C GLN A 85 17.83 -11.37 4.83
N HIS A 86 18.21 -10.10 5.09
CA HIS A 86 19.28 -9.79 6.04
C HIS A 86 18.86 -8.91 7.21
N THR A 87 17.54 -8.59 7.32
CA THR A 87 17.01 -7.87 8.48
C THR A 87 15.94 -8.67 9.20
N GLU A 88 15.57 -8.23 10.41
CA GLU A 88 14.57 -8.90 11.24
C GLU A 88 13.13 -8.39 11.02
N VAL A 89 12.94 -7.45 10.07
CA VAL A 89 11.66 -6.75 9.89
C VAL A 89 10.49 -7.71 9.62
N TYR A 90 10.65 -8.67 8.69
CA TYR A 90 9.60 -9.61 8.33
C TYR A 90 9.29 -10.60 9.45
N GLN A 91 10.32 -11.10 10.13
CA GLN A 91 10.15 -11.96 11.30
C GLN A 91 9.39 -11.24 12.43
N THR A 92 9.72 -9.97 12.65
CA THR A 92 9.06 -9.13 13.67
C THR A 92 7.61 -8.84 13.30
N LEU A 93 7.30 -8.53 12.02
CA LEU A 93 5.93 -8.36 11.55
C LEU A 93 5.11 -9.64 11.69
N ALA A 94 5.69 -10.80 11.36
CA ALA A 94 5.04 -12.09 11.56
C ALA A 94 4.72 -12.35 13.05
N GLN A 95 5.57 -11.90 13.97
CA GLN A 95 5.30 -11.98 15.40
C GLN A 95 4.16 -11.02 15.81
N LEU A 96 4.17 -9.77 15.35
CA LEU A 96 3.12 -8.78 15.62
C LEU A 96 1.75 -9.24 15.09
N LYS A 97 1.74 -9.98 13.96
CA LYS A 97 0.54 -10.62 13.43
C LYS A 97 0.02 -11.72 14.37
N ARG A 98 0.89 -12.57 14.92
CA ARG A 98 0.50 -13.56 15.93
C ARG A 98 -0.02 -12.92 17.23
N GLU A 99 0.49 -11.75 17.58
CA GLU A 99 0.02 -10.96 18.74
C GLU A 99 -1.32 -10.25 18.47
N GLY A 100 -1.86 -10.29 17.24
CA GLY A 100 -3.10 -9.63 16.84
C GLY A 100 -2.99 -8.12 16.65
N LYS A 101 -1.79 -7.54 16.73
CA LYS A 101 -1.55 -6.09 16.53
C LYS A 101 -1.67 -5.67 15.08
N ILE A 102 -1.39 -6.59 14.15
CA ILE A 102 -1.62 -6.42 12.72
C ILE A 102 -2.30 -7.67 12.16
N LEU A 103 -3.10 -7.53 11.09
CA LEU A 103 -3.78 -8.67 10.49
C LEU A 103 -3.01 -9.26 9.31
N ALA A 104 -2.29 -8.43 8.58
CA ALA A 104 -1.47 -8.82 7.45
C ALA A 104 -0.20 -7.95 7.37
N PHE A 105 0.81 -8.46 6.69
CA PHE A 105 2.03 -7.70 6.43
C PHE A 105 2.59 -7.98 5.03
N GLY A 106 3.44 -7.07 4.56
CA GLY A 106 4.06 -7.18 3.26
C GLY A 106 5.11 -6.11 2.99
N LEU A 107 5.35 -5.83 1.72
CA LEU A 107 6.38 -4.89 1.26
C LEU A 107 5.78 -3.85 0.30
N SER A 108 6.07 -2.58 0.52
CA SER A 108 5.99 -1.54 -0.50
C SER A 108 7.36 -1.44 -1.18
N GLY A 109 7.59 -2.32 -2.15
CA GLY A 109 8.87 -2.53 -2.81
C GLY A 109 9.13 -1.64 -4.02
N LYS A 110 10.29 -1.85 -4.65
CA LYS A 110 10.72 -1.15 -5.86
C LYS A 110 11.26 -2.11 -6.93
N THR A 111 11.29 -3.42 -6.66
CA THR A 111 11.86 -4.44 -7.55
C THR A 111 10.93 -5.63 -7.71
N VAL A 112 10.98 -6.29 -8.86
CA VAL A 112 10.20 -7.52 -9.14
C VAL A 112 10.59 -8.63 -8.17
N ASP A 113 11.90 -8.90 -8.00
CA ASP A 113 12.39 -9.97 -7.14
C ASP A 113 12.02 -9.74 -5.67
N GLY A 114 12.10 -8.49 -5.21
CA GLY A 114 11.64 -8.10 -3.87
C GLY A 114 10.14 -8.33 -3.69
N GLY A 115 9.33 -7.95 -4.67
CA GLY A 115 7.88 -8.17 -4.65
C GLY A 115 7.52 -9.66 -4.61
N LEU A 116 8.20 -10.49 -5.41
CA LEU A 116 8.00 -11.95 -5.41
C LEU A 116 8.39 -12.58 -4.07
N LEU A 117 9.55 -12.24 -3.54
CA LEU A 117 10.01 -12.75 -2.23
C LEU A 117 9.09 -12.29 -1.10
N ALA A 118 8.63 -11.03 -1.15
CA ALA A 118 7.68 -10.49 -0.18
C ALA A 118 6.37 -11.30 -0.14
N LEU A 119 5.83 -11.70 -1.29
CA LEU A 119 4.63 -12.52 -1.37
C LEU A 119 4.85 -13.97 -0.93
N GLN A 120 6.04 -14.53 -1.14
CA GLN A 120 6.40 -15.86 -0.66
C GLN A 120 6.41 -15.93 0.89
N GLN A 121 6.86 -14.87 1.54
CA GLN A 121 7.06 -14.81 3.00
C GLN A 121 5.94 -14.09 3.75
N GLY A 122 5.15 -13.25 3.07
CA GLY A 122 4.10 -12.41 3.65
C GLY A 122 2.76 -12.56 2.94
N ASP A 123 1.90 -11.58 3.13
CA ASP A 123 0.51 -11.61 2.70
C ASP A 123 0.23 -10.71 1.50
N CYS A 124 0.98 -9.62 1.34
CA CYS A 124 0.69 -8.56 0.38
C CYS A 124 1.97 -7.91 -0.16
N ALA A 125 1.91 -7.40 -1.40
CA ALA A 125 2.89 -6.47 -1.93
C ALA A 125 2.20 -5.21 -2.46
N MET A 126 2.85 -4.04 -2.28
CA MET A 126 2.45 -2.80 -2.91
C MET A 126 3.47 -2.47 -3.99
N VAL A 127 3.01 -2.47 -5.24
CA VAL A 127 3.83 -2.39 -6.44
C VAL A 127 3.42 -1.24 -7.35
N THR A 128 4.31 -0.82 -8.23
CA THR A 128 4.01 0.14 -9.29
C THR A 128 3.47 -0.62 -10.50
N TYR A 129 2.23 -0.30 -10.91
CA TYR A 129 1.65 -0.83 -12.13
C TYR A 129 0.70 0.21 -12.70
N ASN A 130 0.95 0.66 -13.94
CA ASN A 130 0.14 1.66 -14.61
C ASN A 130 0.39 1.61 -16.13
N LEU A 131 -0.27 2.49 -16.89
CA LEU A 131 -0.17 2.53 -18.35
C LEU A 131 1.26 2.71 -18.88
N ASN A 132 2.13 3.40 -18.13
CA ASN A 132 3.51 3.68 -18.53
C ASN A 132 4.52 2.68 -17.96
N GLU A 133 4.17 1.96 -16.88
CA GLU A 133 5.10 1.13 -16.13
C GLU A 133 4.43 -0.18 -15.73
N GLN A 134 4.83 -1.28 -16.35
CA GLN A 134 4.26 -2.60 -16.17
C GLN A 134 5.31 -3.68 -15.80
N ALA A 135 6.53 -3.27 -15.45
CA ALA A 135 7.63 -4.19 -15.17
C ALA A 135 7.32 -5.15 -13.99
N GLU A 136 6.54 -4.69 -13.00
CA GLU A 136 6.16 -5.49 -11.83
C GLU A 136 4.97 -6.44 -12.08
N ARG A 137 4.49 -6.59 -13.33
CA ARG A 137 3.43 -7.54 -13.69
C ARG A 137 3.67 -8.96 -13.17
N PRO A 138 4.88 -9.54 -13.21
CA PRO A 138 5.13 -10.88 -12.67
C PRO A 138 4.73 -11.04 -11.19
N VAL A 139 4.80 -9.96 -10.40
CA VAL A 139 4.36 -9.96 -8.99
C VAL A 139 2.83 -10.08 -8.90
N LEU A 140 2.09 -9.42 -9.80
CA LEU A 140 0.63 -9.53 -9.89
C LEU A 140 0.20 -10.94 -10.30
N ASP A 141 0.89 -11.52 -11.32
CA ASP A 141 0.63 -12.88 -11.80
C ASP A 141 0.86 -13.91 -10.68
N TYR A 142 1.95 -13.75 -9.92
CA TYR A 142 2.23 -14.60 -8.75
C TYR A 142 1.15 -14.48 -7.68
N ALA A 143 0.73 -13.26 -7.36
CA ALA A 143 -0.33 -13.02 -6.37
C ALA A 143 -1.66 -13.68 -6.76
N ALA A 144 -2.06 -13.55 -8.04
CA ALA A 144 -3.26 -14.21 -8.56
C ALA A 144 -3.20 -15.74 -8.42
N ALA A 145 -2.04 -16.34 -8.73
CA ALA A 145 -1.85 -17.79 -8.66
C ALA A 145 -1.83 -18.34 -7.22
N HIS A 146 -1.44 -17.52 -6.23
CA HIS A 146 -1.22 -17.96 -4.85
C HIS A 146 -2.18 -17.33 -3.83
N GLY A 147 -3.21 -16.59 -4.26
CA GLY A 147 -4.19 -15.97 -3.36
C GLY A 147 -3.57 -14.89 -2.45
N LYS A 148 -2.61 -14.12 -2.95
CA LYS A 148 -1.94 -13.05 -2.22
C LYS A 148 -2.52 -11.68 -2.59
N GLY A 149 -2.39 -10.70 -1.67
CA GLY A 149 -2.85 -9.34 -1.89
C GLY A 149 -1.88 -8.49 -2.73
N ILE A 150 -2.44 -7.68 -3.63
CA ILE A 150 -1.69 -6.63 -4.33
C ILE A 150 -2.39 -5.28 -4.17
N LEU A 151 -1.65 -4.30 -3.69
CA LEU A 151 -2.02 -2.90 -3.76
C LEU A 151 -1.19 -2.20 -4.83
N ILE A 152 -1.84 -1.42 -5.68
CA ILE A 152 -1.16 -0.65 -6.72
C ILE A 152 -0.89 0.75 -6.23
N LYS A 153 0.38 1.17 -6.24
CA LYS A 153 0.81 2.55 -6.07
C LYS A 153 1.07 3.20 -7.44
N LYS A 154 1.03 4.54 -7.50
CA LYS A 154 1.17 5.31 -8.76
C LYS A 154 0.18 4.87 -9.85
N ALA A 155 -1.01 4.46 -9.46
CA ALA A 155 -2.04 3.89 -10.34
C ALA A 155 -2.38 4.79 -11.54
N LEU A 156 -2.42 6.11 -11.36
CA LEU A 156 -2.68 7.10 -12.40
C LEU A 156 -1.39 7.72 -12.99
N ALA A 157 -0.25 7.03 -12.92
CA ALA A 157 1.05 7.48 -13.42
C ALA A 157 1.39 8.91 -12.98
N SER A 158 1.01 9.32 -11.75
CA SER A 158 1.16 10.68 -11.20
C SER A 158 0.58 11.78 -12.11
N GLY A 159 -0.46 11.46 -12.90
CA GLY A 159 -1.08 12.38 -13.86
C GLY A 159 -0.38 12.46 -15.22
N HIS A 160 0.61 11.60 -15.48
CA HIS A 160 1.41 11.61 -16.71
C HIS A 160 1.12 10.41 -17.64
N ALA A 161 -0.11 9.89 -17.64
CA ALA A 161 -0.47 8.80 -18.55
C ALA A 161 -0.35 9.25 -20.01
N CYS A 162 0.49 8.55 -20.80
CA CYS A 162 0.65 8.80 -22.24
C CYS A 162 -0.49 8.13 -23.00
N LEU A 163 -1.39 8.92 -23.58
CA LEU A 163 -2.59 8.45 -24.29
C LEU A 163 -2.75 9.08 -25.67
N LYS A 164 -3.59 8.46 -26.48
CA LYS A 164 -4.03 9.03 -27.75
C LYS A 164 -5.00 10.19 -27.51
N PRO A 165 -5.05 11.19 -28.39
CA PRO A 165 -6.06 12.23 -28.30
C PRO A 165 -7.49 11.65 -28.25
N GLY A 166 -8.25 12.03 -27.21
CA GLY A 166 -9.63 11.57 -27.00
C GLY A 166 -9.80 10.43 -25.98
N ASP A 167 -8.72 9.80 -25.50
CA ASP A 167 -8.81 8.81 -24.44
C ASP A 167 -8.99 9.48 -23.05
N ASP A 168 -9.77 8.83 -22.17
CA ASP A 168 -9.82 9.17 -20.75
C ASP A 168 -8.71 8.42 -19.99
N PRO A 169 -7.66 9.13 -19.51
CA PRO A 169 -6.54 8.50 -18.85
C PRO A 169 -6.91 7.79 -17.54
N VAL A 170 -7.88 8.30 -16.83
CA VAL A 170 -8.31 7.71 -15.54
C VAL A 170 -9.05 6.39 -15.81
N ARG A 171 -9.99 6.41 -16.75
CA ARG A 171 -10.74 5.20 -17.15
C ARG A 171 -9.79 4.12 -17.67
N ARG A 172 -8.89 4.45 -18.60
CA ARG A 172 -7.91 3.51 -19.15
C ARG A 172 -6.99 2.91 -18.09
N SER A 173 -6.58 3.74 -17.11
CA SER A 173 -5.79 3.24 -15.98
C SER A 173 -6.58 2.23 -15.16
N PHE A 174 -7.82 2.52 -14.78
CA PHE A 174 -8.64 1.58 -14.02
C PHE A 174 -8.99 0.30 -14.80
N GLU A 175 -9.25 0.39 -16.11
CA GLU A 175 -9.43 -0.78 -16.97
C GLU A 175 -8.20 -1.70 -16.95
N LEU A 176 -6.99 -1.13 -17.06
CA LEU A 176 -5.75 -1.89 -16.95
C LEU A 176 -5.61 -2.57 -15.58
N LEU A 177 -5.84 -1.81 -14.49
CA LEU A 177 -5.62 -2.30 -13.14
C LEU A 177 -6.64 -3.38 -12.76
N PHE A 178 -7.92 -3.07 -12.89
CA PHE A 178 -9.00 -3.97 -12.46
C PHE A 178 -9.26 -5.12 -13.43
N GLY A 179 -8.74 -5.03 -14.65
CA GLY A 179 -8.70 -6.17 -15.60
C GLY A 179 -7.70 -7.26 -15.19
N HIS A 180 -6.80 -7.01 -14.24
CA HIS A 180 -5.84 -8.00 -13.78
C HIS A 180 -6.33 -8.71 -12.50
N PRO A 181 -6.50 -10.04 -12.49
CA PRO A 181 -7.11 -10.78 -11.37
C PRO A 181 -6.28 -10.73 -10.07
N GLY A 182 -4.99 -10.39 -10.15
CA GLY A 182 -4.11 -10.26 -8.99
C GLY A 182 -4.27 -8.93 -8.23
N VAL A 183 -4.94 -7.93 -8.80
CA VAL A 183 -5.07 -6.61 -8.16
C VAL A 183 -6.18 -6.64 -7.11
N SER A 184 -5.83 -6.36 -5.87
CA SER A 184 -6.77 -6.27 -4.75
C SER A 184 -7.28 -4.84 -4.52
N GLY A 185 -6.50 -3.83 -4.89
CA GLY A 185 -6.87 -2.43 -4.75
C GLY A 185 -5.84 -1.48 -5.33
N ALA A 186 -6.25 -0.22 -5.51
CA ALA A 186 -5.39 0.85 -6.04
C ALA A 186 -5.38 2.05 -5.08
N ILE A 187 -4.18 2.55 -4.79
CA ILE A 187 -3.98 3.74 -3.96
C ILE A 187 -4.03 4.98 -4.85
N ILE A 188 -5.02 5.81 -4.63
CA ILE A 188 -5.24 7.06 -5.37
C ILE A 188 -5.04 8.24 -4.44
N GLY A 189 -3.96 8.99 -4.66
CA GLY A 189 -3.67 10.23 -3.93
C GLY A 189 -4.22 11.44 -4.68
N THR A 190 -5.07 12.24 -4.02
CA THR A 190 -5.49 13.54 -4.51
C THR A 190 -5.87 14.46 -3.35
N ILE A 191 -5.58 15.75 -3.51
CA ILE A 191 -6.03 16.80 -2.57
C ILE A 191 -7.28 17.53 -3.08
N ASN A 192 -7.75 17.21 -4.29
CA ASN A 192 -8.92 17.83 -4.88
C ASN A 192 -10.16 16.91 -4.68
N PRO A 193 -11.17 17.35 -3.91
CA PRO A 193 -12.38 16.54 -3.67
C PRO A 193 -13.15 16.17 -4.94
N GLN A 194 -13.13 17.04 -5.96
CA GLN A 194 -13.80 16.77 -7.24
C GLN A 194 -13.10 15.64 -7.99
N HIS A 195 -11.76 15.64 -8.02
CA HIS A 195 -10.98 14.53 -8.58
C HIS A 195 -11.25 13.22 -7.85
N LEU A 196 -11.34 13.27 -6.50
CA LEU A 196 -11.67 12.07 -5.73
C LEU A 196 -13.03 11.51 -6.13
N THR A 197 -14.07 12.36 -6.18
CA THR A 197 -15.41 11.95 -6.59
C THR A 197 -15.45 11.38 -8.00
N SER A 198 -14.79 12.03 -8.96
CA SER A 198 -14.69 11.58 -10.35
C SER A 198 -13.96 10.24 -10.45
N ASN A 199 -12.81 10.08 -9.76
CA ASN A 199 -12.05 8.83 -9.75
C ASN A 199 -12.87 7.67 -9.19
N VAL A 200 -13.64 7.90 -8.11
CA VAL A 200 -14.53 6.87 -7.53
C VAL A 200 -15.63 6.48 -8.51
N ALA A 201 -16.26 7.45 -9.17
CA ALA A 201 -17.31 7.17 -10.16
C ALA A 201 -16.75 6.37 -11.34
N THR A 202 -15.58 6.76 -11.87
CA THR A 202 -14.94 6.04 -12.99
C THR A 202 -14.51 4.63 -12.57
N ALA A 203 -13.94 4.45 -11.37
CA ALA A 203 -13.59 3.13 -10.86
C ALA A 203 -14.81 2.22 -10.71
N ALA A 204 -15.93 2.76 -10.18
CA ALA A 204 -17.17 2.01 -10.05
C ALA A 204 -17.71 1.58 -11.41
N ALA A 205 -17.76 2.49 -12.40
CA ALA A 205 -18.20 2.19 -13.76
C ALA A 205 -17.34 1.08 -14.41
N VAL A 206 -16.02 1.13 -14.27
CA VAL A 206 -15.13 0.09 -14.80
C VAL A 206 -15.38 -1.27 -14.13
N LEU A 207 -15.63 -1.29 -12.82
CA LEU A 207 -15.87 -2.54 -12.07
C LEU A 207 -17.25 -3.16 -12.39
N THR A 208 -18.25 -2.35 -12.75
CA THR A 208 -19.59 -2.82 -13.15
C THR A 208 -19.72 -3.12 -14.63
N GLY A 209 -18.75 -2.70 -15.44
CA GLY A 209 -18.76 -2.88 -16.89
C GLY A 209 -19.60 -1.85 -17.65
N ASP A 210 -19.83 -0.68 -17.03
CA ASP A 210 -20.62 0.43 -17.59
C ASP A 210 -19.77 1.40 -18.46
#